data_37e3501a9cf69359ef695903d8a42292
#
_entry.id   37e3501a9cf69359ef695903d8a42292
#
_cell.length_a   1.000
_cell.length_b   1.000
_cell.length_c   1.000
_cell.angle_alpha   90.00
_cell.angle_beta   90.00
_cell.angle_gamma   90.00
#
_symmetry.space_group_name_H-M   'P 1'
#
loop_
_entity.id
_entity.type
_entity.pdbx_description
1 polymer ?
#
loop_
_entity_poly.entity_id
_entity_poly.type
_entity_poly.pdbx_seq_one_letter_code
_entity_poly.pdbx_strand_id
1 'polypeptide(L)'
;GSGYTEDAAIAALQQSYPEVVDHQRCGGDAIVWRNSRQELDYVEAERGWEIAKVAIASGLYKTIILDELNPTVDLELLAVEPIVQALLRKPRDTEIIITGRCQNPPAYFDLASVHSEVYCHKHYANQGVELKRGVDF
;
A
#
# COMPACT_ATOMS: atom_id res chain seq x y z
N GLY A 1 -19.34 -9.17 6.39
CA GLY A 1 -18.09 -8.68 5.87
C GLY A 1 -17.89 -7.22 6.23
N SER A 2 -16.89 -6.95 7.02
CA SER A 2 -16.45 -5.60 7.36
C SER A 2 -15.48 -5.12 6.26
N GLY A 3 -16.00 -4.80 5.08
CA GLY A 3 -15.19 -4.07 4.11
C GLY A 3 -14.86 -2.69 4.65
N TYR A 4 -13.65 -2.18 4.38
CA TYR A 4 -13.32 -0.78 4.65
C TYR A 4 -14.29 0.12 3.89
N THR A 5 -14.59 1.28 4.43
CA THR A 5 -15.58 2.21 3.84
C THR A 5 -15.12 2.72 2.48
N GLU A 6 -13.80 2.90 2.31
CA GLU A 6 -13.13 3.30 1.07
C GLU A 6 -13.25 2.25 -0.03
N ASP A 7 -13.24 0.95 0.29
CA ASP A 7 -13.39 -0.13 -0.71
C ASP A 7 -14.70 0.02 -1.49
N ALA A 8 -15.81 0.37 -0.79
CA ALA A 8 -17.09 0.58 -1.44
C ALA A 8 -17.08 1.81 -2.36
N ALA A 9 -16.40 2.88 -1.96
CA ALA A 9 -16.26 4.09 -2.78
C ALA A 9 -15.40 3.83 -4.01
N ILE A 10 -14.28 3.11 -3.86
CA ILE A 10 -13.39 2.76 -4.97
C ILE A 10 -14.09 1.79 -5.92
N ALA A 11 -14.83 0.80 -5.41
CA ALA A 11 -15.60 -0.13 -6.25
C ALA A 11 -16.67 0.61 -7.08
N ALA A 12 -17.33 1.62 -6.52
CA ALA A 12 -18.28 2.45 -7.26
C ALA A 12 -17.59 3.29 -8.35
N LEU A 13 -16.40 3.83 -8.08
CA LEU A 13 -15.57 4.52 -9.07
C LEU A 13 -15.13 3.58 -10.20
N GLN A 14 -14.65 2.40 -9.87
CA GLN A 14 -14.22 1.39 -10.84
C GLN A 14 -15.39 0.94 -11.71
N GLN A 15 -16.58 0.77 -11.13
CA GLN A 15 -17.78 0.44 -11.88
C GLN A 15 -18.21 1.57 -12.84
N SER A 16 -18.07 2.83 -12.40
CA SER A 16 -18.45 4.01 -13.20
C SER A 16 -17.39 4.35 -14.27
N TYR A 17 -16.13 4.05 -14.02
CA TYR A 17 -14.99 4.39 -14.86
C TYR A 17 -14.02 3.21 -15.01
N PRO A 18 -14.46 2.08 -15.59
CA PRO A 18 -13.68 0.82 -15.62
C PRO A 18 -12.37 0.94 -16.44
N GLU A 19 -12.29 1.93 -17.34
CA GLU A 19 -11.09 2.18 -18.15
C GLU A 19 -10.11 3.16 -17.46
N VAL A 20 -10.51 3.75 -16.35
CA VAL A 20 -9.71 4.78 -15.64
C VAL A 20 -9.20 4.28 -14.30
N VAL A 21 -10.00 3.49 -13.61
CA VAL A 21 -9.70 3.01 -12.25
C VAL A 21 -9.62 1.50 -12.24
N ASP A 22 -8.47 0.97 -11.85
CA ASP A 22 -8.27 -0.44 -11.51
C ASP A 22 -7.85 -0.54 -10.05
N HIS A 23 -8.55 -1.34 -9.26
CA HIS A 23 -8.30 -1.51 -7.84
C HIS A 23 -8.18 -2.99 -7.50
N GLN A 24 -7.09 -3.33 -6.86
CA GLN A 24 -6.78 -4.69 -6.41
C GLN A 24 -6.52 -4.67 -4.91
N ARG A 25 -7.34 -5.38 -4.17
CA ARG A 25 -7.12 -5.56 -2.74
C ARG A 25 -6.26 -6.79 -2.47
N CYS A 26 -5.25 -6.64 -1.63
CA CYS A 26 -4.36 -7.68 -1.17
C CYS A 26 -4.26 -7.64 0.35
N GLY A 27 -4.02 -8.79 0.97
CA GLY A 27 -3.99 -8.93 2.43
C GLY A 27 -5.32 -9.36 3.04
N GLY A 28 -5.25 -9.70 4.33
CA GLY A 28 -6.39 -10.12 5.15
C GLY A 28 -7.14 -8.95 5.78
N ASP A 29 -8.20 -9.26 6.52
CA ASP A 29 -9.01 -8.27 7.26
C ASP A 29 -8.45 -7.93 8.65
N ALA A 30 -7.37 -8.59 9.07
CA ALA A 30 -6.75 -8.41 10.38
C ALA A 30 -5.49 -7.56 10.31
N ILE A 31 -5.25 -6.78 11.36
CA ILE A 31 -3.99 -6.05 11.52
C ILE A 31 -2.86 -7.07 11.77
N VAL A 32 -1.82 -7.00 10.95
CA VAL A 32 -0.63 -7.84 11.11
C VAL A 32 0.38 -7.14 12.02
N TRP A 33 0.83 -7.85 13.06
CA TRP A 33 1.88 -7.38 13.96
C TRP A 33 3.17 -8.18 13.74
N ARG A 34 4.32 -7.58 13.99
CA ARG A 34 5.62 -8.23 13.81
C ARG A 34 5.72 -9.60 14.51
N ASN A 35 5.07 -9.77 15.67
CA ASN A 35 5.09 -11.00 16.45
C ASN A 35 3.94 -11.97 16.11
N SER A 36 3.03 -11.61 15.22
CA SER A 36 1.86 -12.42 14.84
C SER A 36 1.76 -12.70 13.35
N ARG A 37 2.85 -12.51 12.61
CA ARG A 37 2.93 -12.83 11.17
C ARG A 37 2.65 -14.31 10.93
N GLN A 38 1.79 -14.58 9.98
CA GLN A 38 1.38 -15.92 9.58
C GLN A 38 1.85 -16.19 8.13
N GLU A 39 1.89 -17.45 7.73
CA GLU A 39 2.25 -17.82 6.36
C GLU A 39 1.35 -17.15 5.33
N LEU A 40 0.06 -17.01 5.62
CA LEU A 40 -0.89 -16.33 4.75
C LEU A 40 -0.53 -14.85 4.50
N ASP A 41 0.05 -14.15 5.48
CA ASP A 41 0.44 -12.75 5.33
C ASP A 41 1.55 -12.61 4.27
N TYR A 42 2.51 -13.54 4.27
CA TYR A 42 3.57 -13.58 3.25
C TYR A 42 3.01 -13.90 1.86
N VAL A 43 2.13 -14.90 1.77
CA VAL A 43 1.49 -15.29 0.50
C VAL A 43 0.70 -14.14 -0.11
N GLU A 44 -0.08 -13.42 0.70
CA GLU A 44 -0.88 -12.29 0.23
C GLU A 44 -0.01 -11.08 -0.12
N ALA A 45 1.06 -10.80 0.63
CA ALA A 45 2.01 -9.75 0.30
C ALA A 45 2.71 -10.04 -1.03
N GLU A 46 3.20 -11.25 -1.23
CA GLU A 46 3.83 -11.67 -2.49
C GLU A 46 2.83 -11.61 -3.65
N ARG A 47 1.59 -12.08 -3.47
CA ARG A 47 0.54 -11.98 -4.48
C ARG A 47 0.30 -10.54 -4.91
N GLY A 48 0.17 -9.63 -3.92
CA GLY A 48 -0.01 -8.20 -4.18
C GLY A 48 1.17 -7.60 -4.92
N TRP A 49 2.37 -7.97 -4.52
CA TRP A 49 3.58 -7.52 -5.17
C TRP A 49 3.71 -8.01 -6.62
N GLU A 50 3.35 -9.27 -6.91
CA GLU A 50 3.34 -9.79 -8.28
C GLU A 50 2.38 -9.01 -9.18
N ILE A 51 1.17 -8.68 -8.69
CA ILE A 51 0.21 -7.84 -9.41
C ILE A 51 0.82 -6.45 -9.67
N ALA A 52 1.41 -5.83 -8.66
CA ALA A 52 2.04 -4.52 -8.76
C ALA A 52 3.18 -4.51 -9.79
N LYS A 53 4.05 -5.53 -9.79
CA LYS A 53 5.14 -5.66 -10.77
C LYS A 53 4.64 -5.71 -12.21
N VAL A 54 3.58 -6.51 -12.44
CA VAL A 54 2.95 -6.60 -13.78
C VAL A 54 2.38 -5.25 -14.19
N ALA A 55 1.67 -4.58 -13.30
CA ALA A 55 1.10 -3.25 -13.55
C ALA A 55 2.20 -2.22 -13.88
N ILE A 56 3.28 -2.19 -13.08
CA ILE A 56 4.42 -1.29 -13.31
C ILE A 56 5.06 -1.56 -14.67
N ALA A 57 5.34 -2.82 -14.98
CA ALA A 57 6.02 -3.21 -16.22
C ALA A 57 5.15 -2.98 -17.47
N SER A 58 3.83 -3.00 -17.34
CA SER A 58 2.90 -2.88 -18.46
C SER A 58 2.93 -1.51 -19.15
N GLY A 59 3.25 -0.44 -18.40
CA GLY A 59 3.18 0.94 -18.90
C GLY A 59 1.76 1.43 -19.23
N LEU A 60 0.73 0.67 -18.86
CA LEU A 60 -0.67 1.02 -19.14
C LEU A 60 -1.21 2.08 -18.18
N TYR A 61 -0.66 2.17 -16.99
CA TYR A 61 -1.12 3.07 -15.95
C TYR A 61 -0.28 4.34 -15.91
N LYS A 62 -0.94 5.49 -15.83
CA LYS A 62 -0.28 6.79 -15.60
C LYS A 62 0.17 6.94 -14.17
N THR A 63 -0.64 6.48 -13.23
CA THR A 63 -0.35 6.51 -11.80
C THR A 63 -0.65 5.15 -11.18
N ILE A 64 0.26 4.65 -10.38
CA ILE A 64 0.09 3.42 -9.59
C ILE A 64 0.30 3.80 -8.12
N ILE A 65 -0.67 3.46 -7.28
CA ILE A 65 -0.61 3.68 -5.84
C ILE A 65 -0.37 2.33 -5.16
N LEU A 66 0.75 2.22 -4.47
CA LEU A 66 1.12 1.06 -3.66
C LEU A 66 0.83 1.40 -2.20
N ASP A 67 -0.45 1.20 -1.84
CA ASP A 67 -0.94 1.57 -0.52
C ASP A 67 -0.44 0.62 0.56
N GLU A 68 0.04 1.18 1.67
CA GLU A 68 0.61 0.43 2.80
C GLU A 68 1.81 -0.49 2.41
N LEU A 69 2.56 -0.16 1.35
CA LEU A 69 3.76 -0.91 1.00
C LEU A 69 4.86 -0.74 2.06
N ASN A 70 5.01 0.45 2.63
CA ASN A 70 6.04 0.72 3.63
C ASN A 70 5.91 -0.20 4.86
N PRO A 71 4.76 -0.35 5.53
CA PRO A 71 4.62 -1.29 6.63
C PRO A 71 4.77 -2.75 6.20
N THR A 72 4.37 -3.11 4.99
CA THR A 72 4.55 -4.47 4.46
C THR A 72 6.05 -4.85 4.40
N VAL A 73 6.88 -3.92 3.96
CA VAL A 73 8.35 -4.07 3.95
C VAL A 73 8.93 -4.01 5.37
N ASP A 74 8.48 -3.07 6.20
CA ASP A 74 8.95 -2.90 7.57
C ASP A 74 8.62 -4.13 8.45
N LEU A 75 7.53 -4.82 8.14
CA LEU A 75 7.16 -6.12 8.73
C LEU A 75 7.92 -7.29 8.11
N GLU A 76 8.83 -7.05 7.17
CA GLU A 76 9.62 -8.09 6.48
C GLU A 76 8.76 -9.13 5.71
N LEU A 77 7.56 -8.74 5.27
CA LEU A 77 6.70 -9.58 4.44
C LEU A 77 7.13 -9.57 2.98
N LEU A 78 7.86 -8.52 2.56
CA LEU A 78 8.45 -8.39 1.23
C LEU A 78 9.92 -7.97 1.33
N ALA A 79 10.74 -8.50 0.43
CA ALA A 79 12.12 -8.06 0.29
C ALA A 79 12.20 -6.72 -0.43
N VAL A 80 13.13 -5.85 -0.02
CA VAL A 80 13.32 -4.51 -0.58
C VAL A 80 13.88 -4.55 -2.01
N GLU A 81 14.83 -5.45 -2.28
CA GLU A 81 15.58 -5.45 -3.53
C GLU A 81 14.70 -5.63 -4.79
N PRO A 82 13.71 -6.56 -4.85
CA PRO A 82 12.80 -6.64 -5.99
C PRO A 82 12.00 -5.36 -6.23
N ILE A 83 11.66 -4.63 -5.15
CA ILE A 83 10.93 -3.36 -5.23
C ILE A 83 11.82 -2.30 -5.88
N VAL A 84 13.04 -2.14 -5.38
CA VAL A 84 14.04 -1.22 -5.95
C VAL A 84 14.23 -1.48 -7.44
N GLN A 85 14.41 -2.76 -7.82
CA GLN A 85 14.61 -3.13 -9.23
C GLN A 85 13.41 -2.80 -10.12
N ALA A 86 12.18 -3.01 -9.62
CA ALA A 86 10.97 -2.65 -10.36
C ALA A 86 10.84 -1.13 -10.54
N LEU A 87 11.12 -0.36 -9.49
CA LEU A 87 11.07 1.11 -9.53
C LEU A 87 12.11 1.70 -10.48
N LEU A 88 13.33 1.15 -10.50
CA LEU A 88 14.38 1.58 -11.43
C LEU A 88 14.04 1.29 -12.91
N ARG A 89 13.24 0.26 -13.17
CA ARG A 89 12.85 -0.16 -14.51
C ARG A 89 11.46 0.35 -14.95
N LYS A 90 10.77 1.08 -14.08
CA LYS A 90 9.44 1.59 -14.40
C LYS A 90 9.46 2.43 -15.69
N PRO A 91 8.40 2.41 -16.48
CA PRO A 91 8.25 3.33 -17.61
C PRO A 91 8.34 4.79 -17.15
N ARG A 92 8.97 5.63 -17.99
CA ARG A 92 9.22 7.04 -17.64
C ARG A 92 7.95 7.81 -17.31
N ASP A 93 6.86 7.51 -18.03
CA ASP A 93 5.59 8.23 -17.92
C ASP A 93 4.63 7.65 -16.87
N THR A 94 5.07 6.63 -16.12
CA THR A 94 4.32 6.07 -14.99
C THR A 94 4.79 6.71 -13.70
N GLU A 95 3.88 7.32 -12.95
CA GLU A 95 4.12 7.80 -11.60
C GLU A 95 3.80 6.70 -10.58
N ILE A 96 4.63 6.54 -9.56
CA ILE A 96 4.38 5.58 -8.48
C ILE A 96 4.31 6.34 -7.17
N ILE A 97 3.23 6.10 -6.44
CA ILE A 97 2.99 6.64 -5.11
C ILE A 97 3.05 5.48 -4.13
N ILE A 98 3.90 5.58 -3.13
CA ILE A 98 4.03 4.59 -2.06
C ILE A 98 3.60 5.23 -0.76
N THR A 99 2.75 4.55 -0.01
CA THR A 99 2.24 5.06 1.27
C THR A 99 2.57 4.14 2.42
N GLY A 100 2.22 4.60 3.61
CA GLY A 100 2.28 3.83 4.84
C GLY A 100 3.38 4.27 5.80
N ARG A 101 3.21 3.89 7.06
CA ARG A 101 4.17 4.16 8.13
C ARG A 101 5.44 3.33 7.93
N CYS A 102 6.58 3.89 8.30
CA CYS A 102 7.86 3.22 8.22
C CYS A 102 8.71 3.57 9.45
N GLN A 103 9.28 2.57 10.11
CA GLN A 103 10.23 2.79 11.20
C GLN A 103 11.67 2.91 10.67
N ASN A 104 11.98 2.12 9.63
CA ASN A 104 13.28 2.09 9.00
C ASN A 104 13.12 2.40 7.52
N PRO A 105 13.55 3.59 7.04
CA PRO A 105 13.42 3.97 5.64
C PRO A 105 14.08 2.92 4.73
N PRO A 106 13.32 2.28 3.84
CA PRO A 106 13.88 1.31 2.90
C PRO A 106 14.66 2.01 1.78
N ALA A 107 15.56 1.27 1.12
CA ALA A 107 16.44 1.82 0.10
C ALA A 107 15.72 2.50 -1.08
N TYR A 108 14.47 2.17 -1.36
CA TYR A 108 13.73 2.86 -2.42
C TYR A 108 13.32 4.30 -2.08
N PHE A 109 13.46 4.76 -0.84
CA PHE A 109 13.27 6.17 -0.50
C PHE A 109 14.26 7.07 -1.22
N ASP A 110 15.48 6.59 -1.46
CA ASP A 110 16.51 7.33 -2.21
C ASP A 110 16.14 7.52 -3.70
N LEU A 111 15.18 6.75 -4.21
CA LEU A 111 14.66 6.87 -5.57
C LEU A 111 13.51 7.88 -5.69
N ALA A 112 12.96 8.33 -4.56
CA ALA A 112 11.81 9.21 -4.55
C ALA A 112 12.17 10.63 -5.00
N SER A 113 11.40 11.19 -5.92
CA SER A 113 11.50 12.61 -6.29
C SER A 113 10.85 13.54 -5.27
N VAL A 114 9.88 13.00 -4.52
CA VAL A 114 9.17 13.70 -3.44
C VAL A 114 9.01 12.74 -2.27
N HIS A 115 9.35 13.18 -1.08
CA HIS A 115 9.11 12.47 0.17
C HIS A 115 8.38 13.41 1.13
N SER A 116 7.21 12.98 1.60
CA SER A 116 6.40 13.72 2.57
C SER A 116 6.19 12.87 3.82
N GLU A 117 6.36 13.48 4.97
CA GLU A 117 6.07 12.85 6.26
C GLU A 117 4.88 13.53 6.93
N VAL A 118 3.97 12.71 7.46
CA VAL A 118 2.80 13.18 8.21
C VAL A 118 2.98 12.82 9.69
N TYR A 119 3.06 13.83 10.53
CA TYR A 119 3.24 13.65 11.97
C TYR A 119 1.92 13.76 12.73
N CYS A 120 1.63 12.75 13.53
CA CYS A 120 0.51 12.79 14.46
C CYS A 120 0.93 13.47 15.77
N HIS A 121 0.72 14.78 15.87
CA HIS A 121 1.00 15.53 17.10
C HIS A 121 0.03 15.20 18.25
N LYS A 122 -1.20 14.82 17.93
CA LYS A 122 -2.23 14.46 18.89
C LYS A 122 -3.24 13.52 18.25
N HIS A 123 -3.57 12.44 18.94
CA HIS A 123 -4.59 11.50 18.50
C HIS A 123 -5.54 11.19 19.65
N TYR A 124 -6.83 11.21 19.41
CA TYR A 124 -7.84 10.98 20.43
C TYR A 124 -7.81 9.55 21.01
N ALA A 125 -7.34 8.56 20.25
CA ALA A 125 -7.13 7.20 20.75
C ALA A 125 -6.17 7.17 21.95
N ASN A 126 -5.18 8.08 22.01
CA ASN A 126 -4.28 8.19 23.14
C ASN A 126 -4.98 8.73 24.42
N GLN A 127 -6.21 9.19 24.29
CA GLN A 127 -7.07 9.67 25.37
C GLN A 127 -8.18 8.66 25.71
N GLY A 128 -8.09 7.42 25.21
CA GLY A 128 -9.05 6.37 25.46
C GLY A 128 -10.35 6.48 24.64
N VAL A 129 -10.38 7.33 23.62
CA VAL A 129 -11.52 7.41 22.70
C VAL A 129 -11.39 6.30 21.68
N GLU A 130 -12.47 5.54 21.47
CA GLU A 130 -12.52 4.45 20.50
C GLU A 130 -12.30 4.93 19.07
N LEU A 131 -11.68 4.08 18.26
CA LEU A 131 -11.48 4.32 16.83
C LEU A 131 -12.84 4.40 16.10
N LYS A 132 -12.93 5.30 15.14
CA LYS A 132 -14.16 5.58 14.41
C LYS A 132 -14.12 5.00 13.01
N ARG A 133 -15.16 4.21 12.68
CA ARG A 133 -15.31 3.68 11.32
C ARG A 133 -15.46 4.81 10.30
N GLY A 134 -14.75 4.66 9.16
CA GLY A 134 -14.74 5.67 8.09
C GLY A 134 -13.84 6.88 8.36
N VAL A 135 -13.13 6.88 9.52
CA VAL A 135 -12.11 7.88 9.88
C VAL A 135 -10.77 7.21 10.16
N ASP A 136 -10.78 6.14 10.95
CA ASP A 136 -9.56 5.42 11.37
C ASP A 136 -9.42 4.06 10.69
N PHE A 137 -10.50 3.51 10.14
CA PHE A 137 -10.52 2.22 9.42
C PHE A 137 -11.78 2.07 8.55
#